data_971f7dae27b2c8b09c20e4aab1cebb10
#
_entry.id   971f7dae27b2c8b09c20e4aab1cebb10
#
_cell.length_a   1.000
_cell.length_b   1.000
_cell.length_c   1.000
_cell.angle_alpha   90.00
_cell.angle_beta   90.00
_cell.angle_gamma   90.00
#
_symmetry.space_group_name_H-M   'P 1'
#
loop_
_entity.id
_entity.type
_entity.pdbx_description
1 polymer ?
#
loop_
_entity_poly.entity_id
_entity_poly.type
_entity_poly.pdbx_seq_one_letter_code
_entity_poly.pdbx_strand_id
1 'polypeptide(L)'
;MSKIDFLKEQIIESRNFVNRLVSEIPENQWYTIPEGTDSNFVWQIGHLIISQNFHAITCITGRNEAVSKLIPMVDYVKVFNGMGTLHRSTEKNLIPVAELKKQLDAVHEICISMLCRLDERIL
;
A
#
# COMPACT_ATOMS: atom_id res chain seq x y z
N MET A 1 -3.92 -24.75 -12.08
CA MET A 1 -3.92 -23.38 -11.55
C MET A 1 -3.60 -22.41 -12.68
N SER A 2 -4.43 -21.41 -12.86
CA SER A 2 -4.18 -20.38 -13.85
C SER A 2 -3.07 -19.42 -13.43
N LYS A 3 -2.53 -18.67 -14.40
CA LYS A 3 -1.53 -17.63 -14.11
C LYS A 3 -2.09 -16.55 -13.18
N ILE A 4 -3.37 -16.21 -13.36
CA ILE A 4 -4.04 -15.23 -12.49
C ILE A 4 -4.19 -15.78 -11.08
N ASP A 5 -4.57 -17.03 -10.93
CA ASP A 5 -4.67 -17.66 -9.59
C ASP A 5 -3.30 -17.68 -8.90
N PHE A 6 -2.25 -18.02 -9.62
CA PHE A 6 -0.91 -18.00 -9.08
C PHE A 6 -0.51 -16.59 -8.61
N LEU A 7 -0.77 -15.58 -9.45
CA LEU A 7 -0.49 -14.20 -9.11
C LEU A 7 -1.25 -13.74 -7.87
N LYS A 8 -2.54 -14.09 -7.79
CA LYS A 8 -3.35 -13.78 -6.59
C LYS A 8 -2.76 -14.39 -5.33
N GLU A 9 -2.36 -15.65 -5.38
CA GLU A 9 -1.74 -16.30 -4.23
C GLU A 9 -0.47 -15.59 -3.78
N GLN A 10 0.37 -15.17 -4.72
CA GLN A 10 1.60 -14.43 -4.41
C GLN A 10 1.29 -13.10 -3.72
N ILE A 11 0.29 -12.38 -4.21
CA ILE A 11 -0.13 -11.10 -3.62
C ILE A 11 -0.70 -11.31 -2.23
N ILE A 12 -1.53 -12.34 -2.05
CA ILE A 12 -2.12 -12.67 -0.74
C ILE A 12 -1.02 -13.05 0.27
N GLU A 13 -0.07 -13.88 -0.10
CA GLU A 13 1.04 -14.26 0.79
C GLU A 13 1.90 -13.07 1.19
N SER A 14 2.23 -12.21 0.23
CA SER A 14 2.99 -10.99 0.51
C SER A 14 2.25 -10.08 1.48
N ARG A 15 0.94 -9.93 1.31
CA ARG A 15 0.13 -9.12 2.21
C ARG A 15 0.02 -9.76 3.59
N ASN A 16 -0.07 -11.08 3.69
CA ASN A 16 -0.10 -11.76 4.99
C ASN A 16 1.18 -11.49 5.78
N PHE A 17 2.32 -11.44 5.11
CA PHE A 17 3.58 -11.05 5.75
C PHE A 17 3.52 -9.61 6.28
N VAL A 18 3.04 -8.68 5.47
CA VAL A 18 2.88 -7.28 5.89
C VAL A 18 1.90 -7.17 7.06
N ASN A 19 0.79 -7.90 7.01
CA ASN A 19 -0.22 -7.89 8.07
C ASN A 19 0.35 -8.38 9.41
N ARG A 20 1.26 -9.35 9.38
CA ARG A 20 1.95 -9.78 10.60
C ARG A 20 2.79 -8.64 11.19
N LEU A 21 3.54 -7.93 10.36
CA LEU A 21 4.33 -6.78 10.82
C LEU A 21 3.41 -5.69 11.38
N VAL A 22 2.28 -5.42 10.71
CA VAL A 22 1.30 -4.44 11.18
C VAL A 22 0.77 -4.81 12.57
N SER A 23 0.54 -6.10 12.82
CA SER A 23 0.03 -6.56 14.12
C SER A 23 1.09 -6.57 15.22
N GLU A 24 2.37 -6.71 14.86
CA GLU A 24 3.47 -6.83 15.83
C GLU A 24 4.04 -5.48 16.26
N ILE A 25 3.98 -4.47 15.38
CA ILE A 25 4.56 -3.15 15.69
C ILE A 25 3.52 -2.28 16.40
N PRO A 26 3.78 -1.86 17.65
CA PRO A 26 2.85 -1.00 18.39
C PRO A 26 2.57 0.31 17.64
N GLU A 27 1.31 0.74 17.64
CA GLU A 27 0.92 1.95 16.91
C GLU A 27 1.67 3.20 17.34
N ASN A 28 2.03 3.30 18.62
CA ASN A 28 2.79 4.44 19.13
C ASN A 28 4.24 4.49 18.61
N GLN A 29 4.70 3.43 17.94
CA GLN A 29 6.03 3.38 17.34
C GLN A 29 6.02 3.61 15.83
N TRP A 30 4.86 3.70 15.19
CA TRP A 30 4.75 3.83 13.75
C TRP A 30 5.42 5.10 13.19
N TYR A 31 5.42 6.18 13.96
CA TYR A 31 6.04 7.44 13.56
C TYR A 31 7.51 7.56 13.95
N THR A 32 8.03 6.63 14.74
CA THR A 32 9.42 6.66 15.18
C THR A 32 10.34 6.31 14.02
N ILE A 33 11.38 7.13 13.81
CA ILE A 33 12.42 6.83 12.82
C ILE A 33 13.53 6.10 13.58
N PRO A 34 13.75 4.79 13.29
CA PRO A 34 14.81 4.04 13.95
C PRO A 34 16.19 4.65 13.68
N GLU A 35 17.08 4.57 14.66
CA GLU A 35 18.44 5.04 14.50
C GLU A 35 19.13 4.36 13.32
N GLY A 36 19.84 5.12 12.50
CA GLY A 36 20.50 4.62 11.30
C GLY A 36 19.61 4.49 10.08
N THR A 37 18.36 4.93 10.15
CA THR A 37 17.44 4.91 9.01
C THR A 37 16.88 6.31 8.75
N ASP A 38 16.29 6.51 7.56
CA ASP A 38 15.65 7.77 7.16
C ASP A 38 14.13 7.66 7.10
N SER A 39 13.56 6.54 7.55
CA SER A 39 12.16 6.24 7.33
C SER A 39 11.52 5.68 8.59
N ASN A 40 10.21 5.77 8.67
CA ASN A 40 9.41 5.15 9.72
C ASN A 40 8.39 4.17 9.12
N PHE A 41 7.66 3.47 10.00
CA PHE A 41 6.69 2.47 9.55
C PHE A 41 5.50 3.11 8.83
N VAL A 42 5.08 4.31 9.24
CA VAL A 42 4.04 5.08 8.53
C VAL A 42 4.41 5.28 7.07
N TRP A 43 5.65 5.70 6.81
CA TRP A 43 6.12 5.89 5.43
C TRP A 43 6.12 4.58 4.65
N GLN A 44 6.59 3.50 5.26
CA GLN A 44 6.63 2.19 4.61
C GLN A 44 5.22 1.72 4.21
N ILE A 45 4.26 1.84 5.11
CA ILE A 45 2.88 1.44 4.83
C ILE A 45 2.23 2.35 3.78
N GLY A 46 2.42 3.67 3.90
CA GLY A 46 1.91 4.61 2.91
C GLY A 46 2.49 4.35 1.52
N HIS A 47 3.79 4.07 1.46
CA HIS A 47 4.44 3.74 0.20
C HIS A 47 3.89 2.44 -0.41
N LEU A 48 3.61 1.42 0.40
CA LEU A 48 2.99 0.19 -0.08
C LEU A 48 1.60 0.45 -0.67
N ILE A 49 0.82 1.32 -0.04
CA ILE A 49 -0.52 1.68 -0.54
C ILE A 49 -0.43 2.28 -1.94
N ILE A 50 0.42 3.29 -2.13
CA ILE A 50 0.54 3.94 -3.45
C ILE A 50 1.18 3.00 -4.47
N SER A 51 2.14 2.19 -4.08
CA SER A 51 2.79 1.22 -4.97
C SER A 51 1.81 0.17 -5.46
N GLN A 52 1.00 -0.40 -4.59
CA GLN A 52 0.01 -1.39 -4.98
C GLN A 52 -1.02 -0.78 -5.93
N ASN A 53 -1.45 0.45 -5.67
CA ASN A 53 -2.37 1.13 -6.58
C ASN A 53 -1.77 1.33 -7.97
N PHE A 54 -0.56 1.87 -8.06
CA PHE A 54 0.02 2.17 -9.37
C PHE A 54 0.49 0.93 -10.11
N HIS A 55 1.13 0.00 -9.44
CA HIS A 55 1.76 -1.16 -10.10
C HIS A 55 0.85 -2.35 -10.28
N ALA A 56 -0.15 -2.51 -9.44
CA ALA A 56 -1.04 -3.68 -9.49
C ALA A 56 -2.48 -3.34 -9.93
N ILE A 57 -2.86 -2.09 -9.97
CA ILE A 57 -4.20 -1.68 -10.37
C ILE A 57 -4.14 -0.76 -11.59
N THR A 58 -3.54 0.42 -11.44
CA THR A 58 -3.53 1.45 -12.48
C THR A 58 -2.81 0.99 -13.75
N CYS A 59 -1.67 0.30 -13.61
CA CYS A 59 -0.92 -0.21 -14.77
C CYS A 59 -1.68 -1.25 -15.57
N ILE A 60 -2.65 -1.93 -14.98
CA ILE A 60 -3.37 -3.02 -15.63
C ILE A 60 -4.71 -2.53 -16.18
N THR A 61 -5.51 -1.87 -15.36
CA THR A 61 -6.89 -1.49 -15.72
C THR A 61 -7.13 0.03 -15.76
N GLY A 62 -6.09 0.84 -15.54
CA GLY A 62 -6.23 2.28 -15.47
C GLY A 62 -6.70 2.78 -14.10
N ARG A 63 -7.03 4.06 -14.02
CA ARG A 63 -7.49 4.68 -12.78
C ARG A 63 -8.71 3.97 -12.22
N ASN A 64 -8.65 3.64 -10.94
CA ASN A 64 -9.76 2.98 -10.25
C ASN A 64 -10.51 4.00 -9.39
N GLU A 65 -11.81 4.13 -9.65
CA GLU A 65 -12.66 5.09 -8.95
C GLU A 65 -12.82 4.78 -7.46
N ALA A 66 -12.90 3.50 -7.10
CA ALA A 66 -13.01 3.10 -5.69
C ALA A 66 -11.78 3.52 -4.91
N VAL A 67 -10.59 3.33 -5.48
CA VAL A 67 -9.35 3.81 -4.87
C VAL A 67 -9.37 5.33 -4.74
N SER A 68 -9.74 6.03 -5.79
CA SER A 68 -9.77 7.50 -5.79
C SER A 68 -10.72 8.08 -4.74
N LYS A 69 -11.81 7.38 -4.43
CA LYS A 69 -12.76 7.80 -3.40
C LYS A 69 -12.27 7.54 -1.98
N LEU A 70 -11.47 6.48 -1.79
CA LEU A 70 -11.02 6.06 -0.47
C LEU A 70 -9.69 6.70 -0.06
N ILE A 71 -8.85 7.03 -1.02
CA ILE A 71 -7.47 7.46 -0.77
C ILE A 71 -7.19 8.77 -1.50
N PRO A 72 -6.76 9.82 -0.79
CA PRO A 72 -6.34 11.07 -1.43
C PRO A 72 -4.98 10.88 -2.10
N MET A 73 -4.97 10.25 -3.27
CA MET A 73 -3.76 9.80 -3.95
C MET A 73 -2.76 10.92 -4.24
N VAL A 74 -3.23 12.10 -4.62
CA VAL A 74 -2.34 13.23 -4.91
C VAL A 74 -1.51 13.59 -3.68
N ASP A 75 -2.15 13.66 -2.52
CA ASP A 75 -1.47 13.98 -1.26
C ASP A 75 -0.58 12.82 -0.81
N TYR A 76 -1.05 11.59 -0.97
CA TYR A 76 -0.27 10.40 -0.60
C TYR A 76 1.01 10.27 -1.43
N VAL A 77 0.95 10.56 -2.72
CA VAL A 77 2.14 10.54 -3.58
C VAL A 77 3.18 11.57 -3.09
N LYS A 78 2.74 12.74 -2.68
CA LYS A 78 3.64 13.78 -2.17
C LYS A 78 4.37 13.35 -0.90
N VAL A 79 3.67 12.63 -0.02
CA VAL A 79 4.21 12.21 1.28
C VAL A 79 5.02 10.93 1.18
N PHE A 80 4.55 9.96 0.41
CA PHE A 80 5.07 8.59 0.39
C PHE A 80 5.84 8.22 -0.87
N ASN A 81 6.12 9.19 -1.73
CA ASN A 81 6.94 8.98 -2.92
C ASN A 81 8.37 8.61 -2.51
N GLY A 82 8.93 7.56 -3.10
CA GLY A 82 10.27 7.10 -2.81
C GLY A 82 11.41 7.96 -3.35
N MET A 83 11.11 9.08 -4.00
CA MET A 83 12.10 9.96 -4.62
C MET A 83 12.51 11.07 -3.64
N GLY A 84 13.80 11.14 -3.29
CA GLY A 84 14.36 12.23 -2.50
C GLY A 84 14.34 12.02 -0.99
N THR A 85 14.41 13.10 -0.21
CA THR A 85 14.58 13.11 1.24
C THR A 85 13.27 13.13 2.02
N LEU A 86 12.18 12.68 1.42
CA LEU A 86 10.82 12.92 1.92
C LEU A 86 10.36 11.97 3.02
N HIS A 87 11.18 11.01 3.40
CA HIS A 87 10.86 10.05 4.46
C HIS A 87 10.51 10.76 5.78
N ARG A 88 11.14 11.90 6.04
CA ARG A 88 10.90 12.68 7.26
C ARG A 88 9.62 13.50 7.24
N SER A 89 8.94 13.61 6.11
CA SER A 89 7.67 14.33 6.05
C SER A 89 6.60 13.70 6.93
N THR A 90 6.74 12.41 7.24
CA THR A 90 5.82 11.69 8.13
C THR A 90 6.06 11.94 9.61
N GLU A 91 7.13 12.66 10.00
CA GLU A 91 7.41 12.99 11.40
C GLU A 91 6.30 13.82 12.04
N LYS A 92 5.55 14.55 11.26
CA LYS A 92 4.54 15.48 11.74
C LYS A 92 3.18 14.85 12.02
N ASN A 93 3.10 13.53 12.02
CA ASN A 93 1.88 12.80 12.37
C ASN A 93 0.67 13.23 11.54
N LEU A 94 0.85 13.32 10.22
CA LEU A 94 -0.17 13.84 9.32
C LEU A 94 -1.33 12.89 9.06
N ILE A 95 -1.09 11.58 9.18
CA ILE A 95 -2.07 10.55 8.83
C ILE A 95 -2.21 9.58 10.00
N PRO A 96 -3.42 9.42 10.56
CA PRO A 96 -3.64 8.48 11.66
C PRO A 96 -3.33 7.04 11.25
N VAL A 97 -2.76 6.28 12.16
CA VAL A 97 -2.44 4.86 11.94
C VAL A 97 -3.69 4.07 11.56
N ALA A 98 -4.81 4.31 12.23
CA ALA A 98 -6.07 3.62 11.92
C ALA A 98 -6.52 3.86 10.48
N GLU A 99 -6.32 5.06 9.96
CA GLU A 99 -6.62 5.41 8.58
C GLU A 99 -5.73 4.65 7.61
N LEU A 100 -4.42 4.61 7.88
CA LEU A 100 -3.48 3.86 7.06
C LEU A 100 -3.80 2.37 7.01
N LYS A 101 -4.13 1.77 8.14
CA LYS A 101 -4.54 0.36 8.21
C LYS A 101 -5.75 0.08 7.34
N LYS A 102 -6.77 0.94 7.45
CA LYS A 102 -7.99 0.83 6.67
C LYS A 102 -7.72 0.91 5.17
N GLN A 103 -6.88 1.85 4.76
CA GLN A 103 -6.56 2.05 3.36
C GLN A 103 -5.66 0.96 2.80
N LEU A 104 -4.76 0.42 3.61
CA LEU A 104 -3.94 -0.73 3.23
C LEU A 104 -4.82 -1.94 2.89
N ASP A 105 -5.80 -2.23 3.75
CA ASP A 105 -6.75 -3.31 3.51
C ASP A 105 -7.62 -3.05 2.28
N ALA A 106 -8.10 -1.82 2.12
CA ALA A 106 -8.99 -1.45 1.02
C ALA A 106 -8.29 -1.57 -0.34
N VAL A 107 -7.06 -1.11 -0.48
CA VAL A 107 -6.33 -1.21 -1.75
C VAL A 107 -6.04 -2.66 -2.11
N HIS A 108 -5.76 -3.50 -1.12
CA HIS A 108 -5.56 -4.93 -1.33
C HIS A 108 -6.84 -5.61 -1.82
N GLU A 109 -7.97 -5.37 -1.17
CA GLU A 109 -9.27 -5.92 -1.55
C GLU A 109 -9.65 -5.52 -2.98
N ILE A 110 -9.45 -4.26 -3.34
CA ILE A 110 -9.71 -3.78 -4.70
C ILE A 110 -8.80 -4.48 -5.70
N CYS A 111 -7.53 -4.65 -5.37
CA CYS A 111 -6.57 -5.33 -6.23
C CYS A 111 -6.99 -6.79 -6.49
N ILE A 112 -7.32 -7.53 -5.45
CA ILE A 112 -7.76 -8.93 -5.59
C ILE A 112 -9.05 -9.02 -6.39
N SER A 113 -10.01 -8.15 -6.12
CA SER A 113 -11.28 -8.08 -6.84
C SER A 113 -11.06 -7.83 -8.34
N MET A 114 -10.14 -6.91 -8.67
CA MET A 114 -9.78 -6.61 -10.06
C MET A 114 -9.17 -7.84 -10.73
N LEU A 115 -8.23 -8.52 -10.07
CA LEU A 115 -7.58 -9.71 -10.62
C LEU A 115 -8.58 -10.83 -10.93
N CYS A 116 -9.62 -10.98 -10.12
CA CYS A 116 -10.66 -11.97 -10.35
C CYS A 116 -11.44 -11.75 -11.64
N ARG A 117 -11.42 -10.55 -12.20
CA ARG A 117 -12.14 -10.18 -13.42
C ARG A 117 -11.26 -10.16 -14.66
N LEU A 118 -9.96 -10.37 -14.50
CA LEU A 118 -9.04 -10.31 -15.63
C LEU A 118 -9.08 -11.58 -16.47
N ASP A 119 -8.89 -11.38 -17.77
CA ASP A 119 -8.62 -12.46 -18.71
C ASP A 119 -7.12 -12.75 -18.71
N GLU A 120 -6.73 -14.02 -18.66
CA GLU A 120 -5.32 -14.42 -18.65
C GLU A 120 -4.53 -13.94 -19.87
N ARG A 121 -5.20 -13.65 -20.97
CA ARG A 121 -4.55 -13.13 -22.17
C ARG A 121 -3.87 -11.79 -21.97
N ILE A 122 -4.19 -11.08 -20.90
CA ILE A 122 -3.55 -9.81 -20.56
C ILE A 122 -2.15 -10.01 -19.95
N LEU A 123 -1.87 -11.19 -19.46
CA LEU A 123 -0.59 -11.55 -18.87
C LEU A 123 0.38 -12.14 -19.95
#